data_23bb587d6b8aac21b080a6b392a515ca
#
_entry.id   23bb587d6b8aac21b080a6b392a515ca
#
_cell.length_a   1.000
_cell.length_b   1.000
_cell.length_c   1.000
_cell.angle_alpha   90.00
_cell.angle_beta   90.00
_cell.angle_gamma   90.00
#
_symmetry.space_group_name_H-M   'P 1'
#
loop_
_entity.id
_entity.type
_entity.pdbx_description
1 polymer ?
#
loop_
_entity_poly.entity_id
_entity_poly.type
_entity_poly.pdbx_seq_one_letter_code
_entity_poly.pdbx_strand_id
1 'polypeptide(L)'
;SFLDKRRSGKAVDTSIVPKILKDIKINGKKALLKYEKKFSKNIEIVPSKDKINKAIRTLEPKIKNSIDLAYNRIFEFHSSQKPKDIKYVDKFKNKIEYKHVPIQSVGVYVPANLPSTLLMNAVPAKISGVKRIVLANPKLDGKLNPAVLYAAKKVGIKEIYSMGGAQAIASLAYIQKVNKIVGPGNIYVA
;
A
#
# COMPACT_ATOMS: atom_id res chain seq x y z
N SER A 1 17.23 31.86 -4.11
CA SER A 1 17.84 30.93 -3.17
C SER A 1 17.81 29.50 -3.74
N PHE A 2 18.58 28.58 -3.16
CA PHE A 2 18.57 27.16 -3.55
C PHE A 2 17.17 26.54 -3.37
N LEU A 3 16.42 26.99 -2.39
CA LEU A 3 15.05 26.54 -2.11
C LEU A 3 14.04 27.05 -3.14
N ASP A 4 14.26 28.23 -3.70
CA ASP A 4 13.36 28.79 -4.74
C ASP A 4 13.52 28.06 -6.07
N LYS A 5 14.74 27.58 -6.40
CA LYS A 5 14.98 26.72 -7.57
C LYS A 5 14.30 25.34 -7.45
N ARG A 6 14.08 24.82 -6.25
CA ARG A 6 13.30 23.59 -6.04
C ARG A 6 11.79 23.79 -6.23
N ARG A 7 11.27 25.01 -5.93
CA ARG A 7 9.86 25.36 -6.15
C ARG A 7 9.54 25.63 -7.62
N SER A 8 10.53 25.98 -8.43
CA SER A 8 10.38 26.25 -9.87
C SER A 8 10.46 24.98 -10.74
N GLY A 9 10.25 23.78 -10.19
CA GLY A 9 10.11 22.55 -10.95
C GLY A 9 9.03 22.72 -12.04
N LYS A 10 9.32 22.26 -13.28
CA LYS A 10 8.37 22.31 -14.40
C LYS A 10 7.01 21.80 -13.91
N ALA A 11 5.97 22.59 -14.12
CA ALA A 11 4.61 22.20 -13.83
C ALA A 11 4.32 20.89 -14.58
N VAL A 12 4.11 19.82 -13.85
CA VAL A 12 3.78 18.52 -14.43
C VAL A 12 2.28 18.55 -14.75
N ASP A 13 1.92 18.25 -15.99
CA ASP A 13 0.52 18.17 -16.40
C ASP A 13 -0.17 16.98 -15.71
N THR A 14 -1.01 17.27 -14.75
CA THR A 14 -1.84 16.29 -14.03
C THR A 14 -3.29 16.25 -14.54
N SER A 15 -3.62 16.97 -15.60
CA SER A 15 -4.99 17.08 -16.14
C SER A 15 -5.64 15.73 -16.49
N ILE A 16 -4.82 14.70 -16.73
CA ILE A 16 -5.28 13.36 -16.99
C ILE A 16 -5.82 12.64 -15.73
N VAL A 17 -5.37 13.03 -14.54
CA VAL A 17 -5.72 12.33 -13.26
C VAL A 17 -7.23 12.34 -12.99
N PRO A 18 -7.93 13.49 -13.03
CA PRO A 18 -9.39 13.51 -12.85
C PRO A 18 -10.14 12.64 -13.85
N LYS A 19 -9.64 12.55 -15.10
CA LYS A 19 -10.24 11.72 -16.15
C LYS A 19 -10.10 10.23 -15.81
N ILE A 20 -8.92 9.81 -15.33
CA ILE A 20 -8.66 8.42 -14.90
C ILE A 20 -9.57 8.06 -13.71
N LEU A 21 -9.63 8.92 -12.68
CA LEU A 21 -10.46 8.72 -11.50
C LEU A 21 -11.94 8.53 -11.87
N LYS A 22 -12.47 9.44 -12.71
CA LYS A 22 -13.85 9.37 -13.18
C LYS A 22 -14.12 8.10 -14.00
N ASP A 23 -13.24 7.77 -14.94
CA ASP A 23 -13.39 6.58 -15.79
C ASP A 23 -13.38 5.29 -14.97
N ILE A 24 -12.47 5.15 -14.01
CA ILE A 24 -12.41 3.96 -13.14
C ILE A 24 -13.60 3.90 -12.19
N LYS A 25 -14.06 5.04 -11.68
CA LYS A 25 -15.28 5.09 -10.84
C LYS A 25 -16.50 4.56 -11.57
N ILE A 26 -16.64 4.88 -12.88
CA ILE A 26 -17.79 4.49 -13.70
C ILE A 26 -17.62 3.09 -14.30
N ASN A 27 -16.46 2.82 -14.92
CA ASN A 27 -16.23 1.63 -15.74
C ASN A 27 -15.40 0.54 -15.05
N GLY A 28 -15.00 0.75 -13.80
CA GLY A 28 -14.36 -0.24 -12.93
C GLY A 28 -13.13 -0.91 -13.53
N LYS A 29 -13.12 -2.25 -13.46
CA LYS A 29 -11.99 -3.07 -13.93
C LYS A 29 -11.64 -2.88 -15.41
N LYS A 30 -12.62 -2.60 -16.27
CA LYS A 30 -12.40 -2.36 -17.70
C LYS A 30 -11.53 -1.12 -17.92
N ALA A 31 -11.84 -0.02 -17.21
CA ALA A 31 -11.05 1.20 -17.29
C ALA A 31 -9.65 1.00 -16.67
N LEU A 32 -9.55 0.29 -15.53
CA LEU A 32 -8.26 -0.03 -14.91
C LEU A 32 -7.33 -0.76 -15.88
N LEU A 33 -7.81 -1.81 -16.54
CA LEU A 33 -7.03 -2.57 -17.54
C LEU A 33 -6.61 -1.70 -18.74
N LYS A 34 -7.50 -0.81 -19.21
CA LYS A 34 -7.19 0.15 -20.28
C LYS A 34 -6.00 1.03 -19.91
N TYR A 35 -5.99 1.61 -18.68
CA TYR A 35 -4.92 2.49 -18.25
C TYR A 35 -3.63 1.74 -17.91
N GLU A 36 -3.71 0.56 -17.28
CA GLU A 36 -2.53 -0.28 -17.03
C GLU A 36 -1.86 -0.72 -18.34
N LYS A 37 -2.65 -1.10 -19.36
CA LYS A 37 -2.13 -1.40 -20.70
C LYS A 37 -1.46 -0.17 -21.33
N LYS A 38 -2.10 1.01 -21.23
CA LYS A 38 -1.60 2.25 -21.82
C LYS A 38 -0.30 2.73 -21.19
N PHE A 39 -0.21 2.77 -19.85
CA PHE A 39 0.90 3.42 -19.14
C PHE A 39 1.99 2.44 -18.71
N SER A 40 1.63 1.22 -18.35
CA SER A 40 2.54 0.22 -17.79
C SER A 40 2.74 -0.99 -18.70
N LYS A 41 2.08 -1.04 -19.87
CA LYS A 41 2.04 -2.21 -20.77
C LYS A 41 1.66 -3.51 -20.02
N ASN A 42 0.95 -3.36 -18.90
CA ASN A 42 0.57 -4.46 -18.02
C ASN A 42 -0.88 -4.89 -18.32
N ILE A 43 -1.05 -6.20 -18.57
CA ILE A 43 -2.35 -6.82 -18.84
C ILE A 43 -2.78 -7.75 -17.69
N GLU A 44 -1.86 -8.05 -16.76
CA GLU A 44 -2.11 -8.94 -15.64
C GLU A 44 -2.03 -8.16 -14.32
N ILE A 45 -3.19 -7.74 -13.83
CA ILE A 45 -3.29 -6.95 -12.60
C ILE A 45 -3.18 -7.83 -11.36
N VAL A 46 -3.76 -9.03 -11.39
CA VAL A 46 -3.72 -9.96 -10.27
C VAL A 46 -2.74 -11.10 -10.58
N PRO A 47 -1.52 -11.05 -10.04
CA PRO A 47 -0.56 -12.12 -10.27
C PRO A 47 -1.02 -13.40 -9.56
N SER A 48 -0.81 -14.55 -10.21
CA SER A 48 -1.11 -15.84 -9.59
C SER A 48 -0.18 -16.13 -8.40
N LYS A 49 -0.65 -16.96 -7.46
CA LYS A 49 0.17 -17.41 -6.32
C LYS A 49 1.47 -18.06 -6.77
N ASP A 50 1.44 -18.82 -7.85
CA ASP A 50 2.64 -19.47 -8.40
C ASP A 50 3.66 -18.48 -8.93
N LYS A 51 3.21 -17.41 -9.64
CA LYS A 51 4.11 -16.33 -10.09
C LYS A 51 4.73 -15.61 -8.91
N ILE A 52 3.95 -15.31 -7.87
CA ILE A 52 4.45 -14.71 -6.64
C ILE A 52 5.50 -15.61 -5.99
N ASN A 53 5.19 -16.89 -5.80
CA ASN A 53 6.11 -17.83 -5.16
C ASN A 53 7.40 -18.06 -5.99
N LYS A 54 7.28 -18.14 -7.32
CA LYS A 54 8.44 -18.23 -8.23
C LYS A 54 9.32 -17.00 -8.08
N ALA A 55 8.75 -15.79 -8.09
CA ALA A 55 9.51 -14.56 -7.90
C ALA A 55 10.21 -14.52 -6.54
N ILE A 56 9.55 -14.90 -5.46
CA ILE A 56 10.15 -14.94 -4.11
C ILE A 56 11.33 -15.94 -4.03
N ARG A 57 11.28 -17.04 -4.78
CA ARG A 57 12.38 -18.04 -4.78
C ARG A 57 13.67 -17.47 -5.37
N THR A 58 13.60 -16.51 -6.29
CA THR A 58 14.80 -15.88 -6.88
C THR A 58 15.48 -14.88 -5.94
N LEU A 59 14.86 -14.56 -4.79
CA LEU A 59 15.42 -13.58 -3.86
C LEU A 59 16.57 -14.19 -3.06
N GLU A 60 17.69 -13.49 -3.05
CA GLU A 60 18.89 -13.91 -2.33
C GLU A 60 18.65 -14.00 -0.82
N PRO A 61 19.25 -15.01 -0.13
CA PRO A 61 19.11 -15.17 1.31
C PRO A 61 19.50 -13.93 2.12
N LYS A 62 20.54 -13.23 1.72
CA LYS A 62 20.98 -11.98 2.37
C LYS A 62 19.89 -10.91 2.38
N ILE A 63 19.16 -10.76 1.26
CA ILE A 63 18.06 -9.80 1.15
C ILE A 63 16.87 -10.23 2.01
N LYS A 64 16.54 -11.53 2.03
CA LYS A 64 15.50 -12.06 2.92
C LYS A 64 15.80 -11.76 4.38
N ASN A 65 17.03 -12.04 4.82
CA ASN A 65 17.48 -11.76 6.19
C ASN A 65 17.39 -10.28 6.55
N SER A 66 17.74 -9.40 5.61
CA SER A 66 17.64 -7.94 5.80
C SER A 66 16.18 -7.49 5.94
N ILE A 67 15.26 -8.05 5.15
CA ILE A 67 13.82 -7.78 5.24
C ILE A 67 13.26 -8.31 6.57
N ASP A 68 13.67 -9.51 6.99
CA ASP A 68 13.25 -10.10 8.26
C ASP A 68 13.71 -9.27 9.45
N LEU A 69 14.96 -8.81 9.44
CA LEU A 69 15.48 -7.91 10.48
C LEU A 69 14.68 -6.60 10.52
N ALA A 70 14.47 -5.97 9.36
CA ALA A 70 13.70 -4.73 9.27
C ALA A 70 12.26 -4.92 9.75
N TYR A 71 11.60 -6.01 9.36
CA TYR A 71 10.26 -6.35 9.84
C TYR A 71 10.21 -6.45 11.36
N ASN A 72 11.13 -7.21 11.96
CA ASN A 72 11.15 -7.43 13.41
C ASN A 72 11.33 -6.11 14.18
N ARG A 73 12.27 -5.26 13.75
CA ARG A 73 12.51 -3.95 14.38
C ARG A 73 11.31 -3.01 14.26
N ILE A 74 10.69 -2.94 13.08
CA ILE A 74 9.50 -2.11 12.86
C ILE A 74 8.33 -2.66 13.69
N PHE A 75 8.15 -3.98 13.72
CA PHE A 75 7.09 -4.63 14.49
C PHE A 75 7.23 -4.37 15.99
N GLU A 76 8.43 -4.54 16.55
CA GLU A 76 8.72 -4.29 17.96
C GLU A 76 8.43 -2.83 18.33
N PHE A 77 8.98 -1.87 17.58
CA PHE A 77 8.76 -0.45 17.84
C PHE A 77 7.28 -0.06 17.79
N HIS A 78 6.58 -0.43 16.73
CA HIS A 78 5.16 -0.07 16.59
C HIS A 78 4.23 -0.83 17.54
N SER A 79 4.64 -2.01 18.03
CA SER A 79 3.90 -2.71 19.08
C SER A 79 3.85 -1.93 20.38
N SER A 80 4.93 -1.19 20.72
CA SER A 80 4.96 -0.31 21.91
C SER A 80 4.05 0.92 21.78
N GLN A 81 3.69 1.31 20.55
CA GLN A 81 2.83 2.47 20.27
C GLN A 81 1.33 2.12 20.28
N LYS A 82 0.97 0.84 20.41
CA LYS A 82 -0.45 0.45 20.39
C LYS A 82 -1.18 1.07 21.59
N PRO A 83 -2.21 1.90 21.35
CA PRO A 83 -2.94 2.53 22.42
C PRO A 83 -3.74 1.51 23.22
N LYS A 84 -3.92 1.79 24.52
CA LYS A 84 -4.76 0.98 25.40
C LYS A 84 -6.14 1.57 25.51
N ASP A 85 -7.15 0.72 25.55
CA ASP A 85 -8.51 1.13 25.85
C ASP A 85 -8.57 1.64 27.29
N ILE A 86 -9.41 2.66 27.52
CA ILE A 86 -9.62 3.24 28.84
C ILE A 86 -11.02 2.84 29.31
N LYS A 87 -11.09 2.33 30.53
CA LYS A 87 -12.34 2.10 31.25
C LYS A 87 -12.28 2.87 32.56
N TYR A 88 -13.23 3.73 32.75
CA TYR A 88 -13.31 4.59 33.91
C TYR A 88 -14.71 4.54 34.53
N VAL A 89 -14.79 4.49 35.87
CA VAL A 89 -16.01 4.58 36.60
C VAL A 89 -15.88 5.78 37.54
N ASP A 90 -16.78 6.74 37.42
CA ASP A 90 -16.76 7.94 38.23
C ASP A 90 -17.35 7.69 39.65
N LYS A 91 -17.31 8.71 40.51
CA LYS A 91 -17.86 8.66 41.87
C LYS A 91 -19.37 8.45 41.92
N PHE A 92 -20.06 8.70 40.82
CA PHE A 92 -21.52 8.49 40.68
C PHE A 92 -21.86 7.15 40.02
N LYS A 93 -20.85 6.27 39.83
CA LYS A 93 -20.98 4.95 39.21
C LYS A 93 -21.28 5.00 37.70
N ASN A 94 -21.10 6.14 37.05
CA ASN A 94 -21.15 6.22 35.58
C ASN A 94 -19.94 5.50 34.98
N LYS A 95 -20.18 4.65 33.98
CA LYS A 95 -19.16 3.90 33.27
C LYS A 95 -18.83 4.62 31.97
N ILE A 96 -17.57 5.01 31.79
CA ILE A 96 -17.04 5.66 30.59
C ILE A 96 -16.01 4.73 29.98
N GLU A 97 -16.18 4.41 28.68
CA GLU A 97 -15.22 3.60 27.93
C GLU A 97 -14.72 4.38 26.71
N TYR A 98 -13.40 4.42 26.56
CA TYR A 98 -12.74 4.89 25.34
C TYR A 98 -12.09 3.70 24.64
N LYS A 99 -12.56 3.38 23.43
CA LYS A 99 -12.10 2.22 22.65
C LYS A 99 -11.39 2.65 21.39
N HIS A 100 -10.25 2.02 21.12
CA HIS A 100 -9.54 2.14 19.85
C HIS A 100 -9.99 1.04 18.91
N VAL A 101 -10.76 1.41 17.89
CA VAL A 101 -11.28 0.47 16.90
C VAL A 101 -10.51 0.59 15.60
N PRO A 102 -9.88 -0.50 15.11
CA PRO A 102 -9.18 -0.45 13.83
C PRO A 102 -10.15 -0.22 12.67
N ILE A 103 -9.68 0.50 11.64
CA ILE A 103 -10.40 0.54 10.37
C ILE A 103 -10.42 -0.85 9.73
N GLN A 104 -11.45 -1.12 8.92
CA GLN A 104 -11.67 -2.48 8.38
C GLN A 104 -10.63 -2.86 7.34
N SER A 105 -10.18 -1.90 6.52
CA SER A 105 -9.26 -2.18 5.42
C SER A 105 -8.35 -1.00 5.09
N VAL A 106 -7.13 -1.32 4.61
CA VAL A 106 -6.16 -0.34 4.12
C VAL A 106 -5.60 -0.78 2.78
N GLY A 107 -5.50 0.15 1.84
CA GLY A 107 -4.75 0.01 0.61
C GLY A 107 -3.33 0.56 0.81
N VAL A 108 -2.34 -0.26 0.58
CA VAL A 108 -0.93 0.14 0.66
C VAL A 108 -0.38 0.28 -0.75
N TYR A 109 -0.10 1.52 -1.15
CA TYR A 109 0.59 1.79 -2.40
C TYR A 109 2.10 1.75 -2.18
N VAL A 110 2.78 0.91 -2.95
CA VAL A 110 4.23 0.71 -2.84
C VAL A 110 4.87 0.91 -4.20
N PRO A 111 5.84 1.82 -4.35
CA PRO A 111 6.64 1.93 -5.57
C PRO A 111 7.29 0.59 -5.94
N ALA A 112 7.60 0.39 -7.23
CA ALA A 112 7.95 -0.92 -7.79
C ALA A 112 9.06 -1.68 -7.04
N ASN A 113 10.02 -0.98 -6.45
CA ASN A 113 11.24 -1.57 -5.88
C ASN A 113 11.52 -1.18 -4.42
N LEU A 114 10.49 -0.82 -3.62
CA LEU A 114 10.68 -0.33 -2.26
C LEU A 114 10.03 -1.26 -1.20
N PRO A 115 10.65 -2.40 -0.84
CA PRO A 115 10.15 -3.29 0.22
C PRO A 115 10.07 -2.61 1.58
N SER A 116 10.95 -1.64 1.87
CA SER A 116 10.92 -0.81 3.09
C SER A 116 9.62 -0.02 3.20
N THR A 117 9.16 0.58 2.11
CA THR A 117 7.87 1.28 2.06
C THR A 117 6.71 0.38 2.44
N LEU A 118 6.72 -0.87 1.94
CA LEU A 118 5.70 -1.84 2.31
C LEU A 118 5.73 -2.10 3.82
N LEU A 119 6.90 -2.39 4.39
CA LEU A 119 7.03 -2.66 5.82
C LEU A 119 6.59 -1.47 6.67
N MET A 120 7.04 -0.26 6.32
CA MET A 120 6.72 0.98 7.05
C MET A 120 5.23 1.31 7.10
N ASN A 121 4.45 0.85 6.13
CA ASN A 121 3.00 1.10 6.08
C ASN A 121 2.19 -0.11 6.56
N ALA A 122 2.55 -1.32 6.13
CA ALA A 122 1.74 -2.50 6.36
C ALA A 122 1.95 -3.11 7.76
N VAL A 123 3.13 -2.97 8.36
CA VAL A 123 3.39 -3.49 9.72
C VAL A 123 2.59 -2.70 10.76
N PRO A 124 2.60 -1.36 10.79
CA PRO A 124 1.72 -0.58 11.67
C PRO A 124 0.23 -0.90 11.46
N ALA A 125 -0.21 -1.04 10.21
CA ALA A 125 -1.60 -1.41 9.92
C ALA A 125 -1.97 -2.77 10.54
N LYS A 126 -1.07 -3.77 10.44
CA LYS A 126 -1.26 -5.09 11.05
C LYS A 126 -1.33 -5.00 12.58
N ILE A 127 -0.41 -4.26 13.21
CA ILE A 127 -0.36 -4.07 14.68
C ILE A 127 -1.61 -3.36 15.18
N SER A 128 -2.12 -2.37 14.43
CA SER A 128 -3.36 -1.67 14.73
C SER A 128 -4.61 -2.56 14.63
N GLY A 129 -4.48 -3.79 14.12
CA GLY A 129 -5.59 -4.74 14.02
C GLY A 129 -6.40 -4.64 12.73
N VAL A 130 -5.89 -3.95 11.70
CA VAL A 130 -6.52 -3.90 10.37
C VAL A 130 -6.58 -5.30 9.78
N LYS A 131 -7.79 -5.78 9.48
CA LYS A 131 -8.00 -7.17 9.04
C LYS A 131 -7.68 -7.39 7.56
N ARG A 132 -7.95 -6.39 6.72
CA ARG A 132 -7.76 -6.46 5.28
C ARG A 132 -6.71 -5.44 4.82
N ILE A 133 -5.57 -5.93 4.34
CA ILE A 133 -4.50 -5.10 3.77
C ILE A 133 -4.38 -5.47 2.29
N VAL A 134 -4.55 -4.48 1.42
CA VAL A 134 -4.50 -4.62 -0.04
C VAL A 134 -3.24 -3.94 -0.55
N LEU A 135 -2.38 -4.67 -1.23
CA LEU A 135 -1.15 -4.14 -1.83
C LEU A 135 -1.37 -3.76 -3.28
N ALA A 136 -1.03 -2.52 -3.64
CA ALA A 136 -0.82 -2.07 -5.00
C ALA A 136 0.68 -1.82 -5.24
N ASN A 137 1.28 -2.63 -6.11
CA ASN A 137 2.71 -2.54 -6.43
C ASN A 137 2.91 -2.72 -7.93
N PRO A 138 3.33 -1.68 -8.67
CA PRO A 138 3.56 -1.78 -10.10
C PRO A 138 4.72 -2.72 -10.41
N LYS A 139 4.68 -3.33 -11.59
CA LYS A 139 5.82 -4.07 -12.15
C LYS A 139 6.95 -3.09 -12.51
N LEU A 140 8.19 -3.52 -12.37
CA LEU A 140 9.36 -2.86 -12.88
C LEU A 140 9.85 -3.66 -14.10
N ASP A 141 9.94 -3.03 -15.26
CA ASP A 141 10.33 -3.69 -16.53
C ASP A 141 9.52 -4.98 -16.81
N GLY A 142 8.23 -4.91 -16.56
CA GLY A 142 7.31 -6.04 -16.74
C GLY A 142 7.40 -7.15 -15.69
N LYS A 143 8.29 -7.03 -14.70
CA LYS A 143 8.54 -8.05 -13.67
C LYS A 143 8.02 -7.62 -12.29
N LEU A 144 7.54 -8.59 -11.52
CA LEU A 144 7.22 -8.40 -10.10
C LEU A 144 8.51 -8.30 -9.29
N ASN A 145 8.57 -7.40 -8.31
CA ASN A 145 9.74 -7.27 -7.44
C ASN A 145 9.74 -8.35 -6.34
N PRO A 146 10.72 -9.28 -6.32
CA PRO A 146 10.76 -10.37 -5.34
C PRO A 146 10.85 -9.91 -3.89
N ALA A 147 11.58 -8.80 -3.64
CA ALA A 147 11.76 -8.27 -2.29
C ALA A 147 10.45 -7.68 -1.72
N VAL A 148 9.69 -6.95 -2.57
CA VAL A 148 8.36 -6.44 -2.17
C VAL A 148 7.40 -7.59 -1.90
N LEU A 149 7.39 -8.62 -2.77
CA LEU A 149 6.53 -9.79 -2.59
C LEU A 149 6.91 -10.60 -1.33
N TYR A 150 8.20 -10.73 -1.04
CA TYR A 150 8.66 -11.39 0.19
C TYR A 150 8.22 -10.61 1.44
N ALA A 151 8.40 -9.29 1.44
CA ALA A 151 7.91 -8.43 2.51
C ALA A 151 6.38 -8.53 2.69
N ALA A 152 5.62 -8.56 1.59
CA ALA A 152 4.17 -8.75 1.62
C ALA A 152 3.77 -10.10 2.25
N LYS A 153 4.47 -11.18 1.88
CA LYS A 153 4.28 -12.51 2.48
C LYS A 153 4.61 -12.50 3.98
N LYS A 154 5.70 -11.85 4.40
CA LYS A 154 6.11 -11.73 5.81
C LYS A 154 5.07 -11.00 6.65
N VAL A 155 4.49 -9.93 6.15
CA VAL A 155 3.38 -9.21 6.81
C VAL A 155 2.10 -10.05 6.83
N GLY A 156 1.89 -10.95 5.85
CA GLY A 156 0.70 -11.78 5.70
C GLY A 156 -0.35 -11.17 4.77
N ILE A 157 0.07 -10.32 3.83
CA ILE A 157 -0.82 -9.72 2.82
C ILE A 157 -1.23 -10.78 1.81
N LYS A 158 -2.55 -10.91 1.58
CA LYS A 158 -3.12 -11.90 0.67
C LYS A 158 -3.59 -11.29 -0.66
N GLU A 159 -3.96 -10.01 -0.66
CA GLU A 159 -4.46 -9.29 -1.82
C GLU A 159 -3.35 -8.43 -2.41
N ILE A 160 -2.81 -8.86 -3.56
CA ILE A 160 -1.70 -8.20 -4.26
C ILE A 160 -2.14 -7.88 -5.68
N TYR A 161 -2.00 -6.61 -6.04
CA TYR A 161 -2.35 -6.08 -7.37
C TYR A 161 -1.12 -5.44 -8.01
N SER A 162 -0.79 -5.89 -9.22
CA SER A 162 0.27 -5.30 -10.05
C SER A 162 -0.30 -4.10 -10.81
N MET A 163 -0.33 -2.96 -10.14
CA MET A 163 -0.86 -1.72 -10.71
C MET A 163 -0.14 -0.51 -10.11
N GLY A 164 -0.03 0.58 -10.90
CA GLY A 164 0.69 1.79 -10.51
C GLY A 164 -0.06 3.07 -10.86
N GLY A 165 0.53 4.24 -10.51
CA GLY A 165 0.01 5.56 -10.86
C GLY A 165 -1.40 5.87 -10.32
N ALA A 166 -2.02 6.91 -10.90
CA ALA A 166 -3.36 7.36 -10.50
C ALA A 166 -4.43 6.25 -10.62
N GLN A 167 -4.29 5.35 -11.61
CA GLN A 167 -5.24 4.27 -11.80
C GLN A 167 -5.17 3.22 -10.67
N ALA A 168 -4.01 3.03 -10.03
CA ALA A 168 -3.91 2.17 -8.86
C ALA A 168 -4.63 2.77 -7.65
N ILE A 169 -4.48 4.08 -7.42
CA ILE A 169 -5.18 4.80 -6.35
C ILE A 169 -6.69 4.76 -6.58
N ALA A 170 -7.14 5.05 -7.80
CA ALA A 170 -8.56 4.94 -8.18
C ALA A 170 -9.10 3.52 -7.97
N SER A 171 -8.30 2.49 -8.29
CA SER A 171 -8.68 1.10 -8.06
C SER A 171 -8.83 0.79 -6.58
N LEU A 172 -7.88 1.20 -5.74
CA LEU A 172 -7.97 1.02 -4.29
C LEU A 172 -9.21 1.68 -3.70
N ALA A 173 -9.54 2.91 -4.17
CA ALA A 173 -10.71 3.65 -3.70
C ALA A 173 -12.03 3.08 -4.20
N TYR A 174 -12.17 2.84 -5.51
CA TYR A 174 -13.47 2.57 -6.14
C TYR A 174 -13.74 1.11 -6.44
N ILE A 175 -12.70 0.30 -6.72
CA ILE A 175 -12.85 -1.13 -7.03
C ILE A 175 -12.63 -1.96 -5.78
N GLN A 176 -11.50 -1.75 -5.06
CA GLN A 176 -11.19 -2.49 -3.84
C GLN A 176 -11.93 -1.93 -2.62
N LYS A 177 -12.37 -0.67 -2.68
CA LYS A 177 -13.17 0.02 -1.65
C LYS A 177 -12.53 -0.08 -0.26
N VAL A 178 -11.23 0.25 -0.19
CA VAL A 178 -10.53 0.29 1.10
C VAL A 178 -10.90 1.55 1.88
N ASN A 179 -10.89 1.48 3.20
CA ASN A 179 -11.25 2.61 4.07
C ASN A 179 -10.19 3.71 4.09
N LYS A 180 -8.92 3.36 3.88
CA LYS A 180 -7.79 4.30 3.84
C LYS A 180 -6.75 3.82 2.85
N ILE A 181 -6.10 4.76 2.15
CA ILE A 181 -4.97 4.50 1.28
C ILE A 181 -3.74 5.15 1.91
N VAL A 182 -2.63 4.41 1.97
CA VAL A 182 -1.35 4.86 2.52
C VAL A 182 -0.22 4.48 1.57
N GLY A 183 0.88 5.22 1.65
CA GLY A 183 2.08 4.98 0.84
C GLY A 183 2.59 6.28 0.23
N PRO A 184 3.86 6.32 -0.24
CA PRO A 184 4.41 7.48 -0.92
C PRO A 184 3.86 7.55 -2.34
N GLY A 185 3.68 8.75 -2.83
CA GLY A 185 3.23 9.01 -4.19
C GLY A 185 4.03 10.12 -4.85
N ASN A 186 4.13 10.04 -6.15
CA ASN A 186 4.50 11.20 -6.97
C ASN A 186 3.23 12.02 -7.26
N ILE A 187 3.38 13.11 -8.02
CA ILE A 187 2.30 14.04 -8.34
C ILE A 187 1.06 13.40 -9.02
N TYR A 188 1.17 12.21 -9.60
CA TYR A 188 0.06 11.44 -10.17
C TYR A 188 -0.64 10.54 -9.16
N VAL A 189 -0.07 10.38 -7.96
CA VAL A 189 -0.54 9.45 -6.92
C VAL A 189 -1.05 10.23 -5.71
N ALA A 190 -0.48 11.40 -5.44
CA ALA A 190 -0.80 12.27 -4.31
C ALA A 190 -2.11 13.05 -4.48
#